data_310dfdcfde2d9915927e686bc81dba6a
#
_entry.id   310dfdcfde2d9915927e686bc81dba6a
#
_cell.length_a   1.000
_cell.length_b   1.000
_cell.length_c   1.000
_cell.angle_alpha   90.00
_cell.angle_beta   90.00
_cell.angle_gamma   90.00
#
_symmetry.space_group_name_H-M   'P 1'
#
loop_
_entity.id
_entity.type
_entity.pdbx_description
1 polymer ?
#
loop_
_entity_poly.entity_id
_entity_poly.type
_entity_poly.pdbx_seq_one_letter_code
_entity_poly.pdbx_strand_id
1 'polypeptide(L)'
;MTLAPIKDKLNRPLRDLRISVTDKCNFRCQYCMPAEIFGPDFPFLSKSELLSFEEIERLSSIFAALGVEKIRLTGGEPLIRKDLPSLVEKLTKLNGIKDIALTTNGVLLPKYAKQLKEAGLQRVNISLDSLDDALFGKINGRNVGVAPVKKGIEAAKNAGLGVKINMVLKKGLNDQEILPMAQFCKNEELELRFIEYMDVGSTNGWKMDQVMTKKEIYEMLKQQYELEPIGSDYYGEVAKKYRYKGEKVHVGFITSVSESFCSTCTRLRLSANGNLYTCLFNGNGYNIRDFLRQGATDVELLEYIQTIWRNRQDRYSDERTEETAASRKKVEMSYIGG
;
A
#
# COMPACT_ATOMS: atom_id res chain seq x y z
N MET A 1 18.90 -7.87 -21.41
CA MET A 1 18.67 -9.21 -20.81
C MET A 1 18.04 -8.98 -19.44
N THR A 2 16.82 -9.44 -19.23
CA THR A 2 16.23 -9.48 -17.88
C THR A 2 16.89 -10.62 -17.12
N LEU A 3 17.58 -10.30 -16.05
CA LEU A 3 18.11 -11.31 -15.14
C LEU A 3 16.95 -12.10 -14.51
N ALA A 4 17.17 -13.36 -14.19
CA ALA A 4 16.19 -14.09 -13.37
C ALA A 4 15.98 -13.35 -12.04
N PRO A 5 14.74 -13.27 -11.52
CA PRO A 5 14.45 -12.57 -10.28
C PRO A 5 15.38 -13.05 -9.16
N ILE A 6 16.02 -12.12 -8.46
CA ILE A 6 16.84 -12.46 -7.29
C ILE A 6 15.95 -13.01 -6.19
N LYS A 7 16.47 -13.99 -5.44
CA LYS A 7 15.76 -14.64 -4.34
C LYS A 7 16.45 -14.35 -3.00
N ASP A 8 15.63 -14.24 -1.95
CA ASP A 8 16.10 -14.13 -0.58
C ASP A 8 16.45 -15.51 0.05
N LYS A 9 16.81 -15.52 1.34
CA LYS A 9 17.15 -16.74 2.08
C LYS A 9 15.99 -17.75 2.20
N LEU A 10 14.76 -17.30 1.97
CA LEU A 10 13.54 -18.13 1.97
C LEU A 10 13.03 -18.42 0.56
N ASN A 11 13.87 -18.27 -0.46
CA ASN A 11 13.54 -18.48 -1.89
C ASN A 11 12.44 -17.58 -2.44
N ARG A 12 12.14 -16.44 -1.81
CA ARG A 12 11.13 -15.48 -2.26
C ARG A 12 11.74 -14.53 -3.30
N PRO A 13 11.17 -14.45 -4.52
CA PRO A 13 11.68 -13.56 -5.55
C PRO A 13 11.34 -12.09 -5.24
N LEU A 14 12.21 -11.16 -5.67
CA LEU A 14 11.90 -9.73 -5.69
C LEU A 14 11.05 -9.43 -6.94
N ARG A 15 9.78 -9.02 -6.76
CA ARG A 15 8.88 -8.70 -7.88
C ARG A 15 8.08 -7.42 -7.71
N ASP A 16 7.84 -6.99 -6.47
CA ASP A 16 6.99 -5.85 -6.16
C ASP A 16 7.82 -4.76 -5.46
N LEU A 17 7.79 -3.55 -6.00
CA LEU A 17 8.38 -2.37 -5.37
C LEU A 17 7.27 -1.41 -4.95
N ARG A 18 7.24 -1.02 -3.68
CA ARG A 18 6.40 0.06 -3.19
C ARG A 18 7.25 1.29 -2.98
N ILE A 19 6.88 2.40 -3.58
CA ILE A 19 7.61 3.67 -3.53
C ILE A 19 6.75 4.69 -2.80
N SER A 20 7.20 5.11 -1.62
CA SER A 20 6.65 6.28 -0.95
C SER A 20 7.22 7.52 -1.63
N VAL A 21 6.38 8.36 -2.22
CA VAL A 21 6.83 9.58 -2.90
C VAL A 21 6.83 10.82 -2.00
N THR A 22 6.19 10.72 -0.84
CA THR A 22 6.12 11.78 0.19
C THR A 22 5.68 11.20 1.52
N ASP A 23 6.08 11.82 2.61
CA ASP A 23 5.61 11.53 3.97
C ASP A 23 4.40 12.39 4.38
N LYS A 24 4.02 13.40 3.57
CA LYS A 24 2.91 14.31 3.84
C LYS A 24 1.57 13.70 3.41
N CYS A 25 0.52 13.97 4.20
CA CYS A 25 -0.86 13.57 3.91
C CYS A 25 -1.82 14.71 4.23
N ASN A 26 -2.92 14.81 3.48
CA ASN A 26 -4.04 15.70 3.79
C ASN A 26 -5.00 15.14 4.83
N PHE A 27 -4.89 13.84 5.18
CA PHE A 27 -5.61 13.22 6.27
C PHE A 27 -4.75 13.04 7.52
N ARG A 28 -5.41 12.75 8.65
CA ARG A 28 -4.81 12.42 9.94
C ARG A 28 -5.49 11.19 10.52
N CYS A 29 -5.51 10.10 9.71
CA CYS A 29 -6.16 8.86 10.12
C CYS A 29 -5.58 8.35 11.43
N GLN A 30 -6.45 8.02 12.38
CA GLN A 30 -6.08 7.65 13.75
C GLN A 30 -5.13 6.44 13.82
N TYR A 31 -5.23 5.54 12.86
CA TYR A 31 -4.39 4.33 12.79
C TYR A 31 -3.10 4.51 11.97
N CYS A 32 -2.88 5.68 11.33
CA CYS A 32 -1.76 5.92 10.43
C CYS A 32 -0.95 7.17 10.79
N MET A 33 -1.63 8.31 10.98
CA MET A 33 -1.03 9.61 11.24
C MET A 33 -1.88 10.42 12.23
N PRO A 34 -2.05 9.97 13.49
CA PRO A 34 -2.90 10.67 14.46
C PRO A 34 -2.47 12.12 14.63
N ALA A 35 -3.45 13.04 14.68
CA ALA A 35 -3.21 14.48 14.69
C ALA A 35 -2.43 14.97 15.91
N GLU A 36 -2.52 14.24 17.01
CA GLU A 36 -1.82 14.52 18.27
C GLU A 36 -0.30 14.41 18.12
N ILE A 37 0.16 13.57 17.18
CA ILE A 37 1.58 13.35 16.90
C ILE A 37 1.99 14.10 15.63
N PHE A 38 1.19 13.97 14.57
CA PHE A 38 1.47 14.57 13.26
C PHE A 38 0.77 15.94 13.13
N GLY A 39 0.97 16.80 14.13
CA GLY A 39 0.42 18.16 14.17
C GLY A 39 1.03 19.11 13.12
N PRO A 40 0.68 20.41 13.19
CA PRO A 40 1.22 21.44 12.28
C PRO A 40 2.74 21.55 12.31
N ASP A 41 3.33 21.37 13.49
CA ASP A 41 4.77 21.53 13.73
C ASP A 41 5.57 20.22 13.53
N PHE A 42 4.92 19.15 13.08
CA PHE A 42 5.63 17.90 12.81
C PHE A 42 6.66 18.09 11.69
N PRO A 43 7.94 17.67 11.90
CA PRO A 43 9.02 17.89 10.95
C PRO A 43 8.93 16.92 9.75
N PHE A 44 7.97 17.15 8.85
CA PHE A 44 7.91 16.44 7.58
C PHE A 44 9.15 16.72 6.74
N LEU A 45 9.51 15.74 5.90
CA LEU A 45 10.67 15.85 5.03
C LEU A 45 10.61 17.12 4.17
N SER A 46 11.74 17.80 4.11
CA SER A 46 11.97 18.92 3.20
C SER A 46 12.10 18.41 1.75
N LYS A 47 11.98 19.31 0.77
CA LYS A 47 12.12 18.94 -0.65
C LYS A 47 13.49 18.33 -0.96
N SER A 48 14.56 18.78 -0.33
CA SER A 48 15.93 18.28 -0.53
C SER A 48 16.15 16.88 0.07
N GLU A 49 15.37 16.52 1.08
CA GLU A 49 15.44 15.18 1.68
C GLU A 49 14.68 14.14 0.87
N LEU A 50 13.68 14.55 0.09
CA LEU A 50 12.95 13.64 -0.79
C LEU A 50 13.85 13.18 -1.96
N LEU A 51 13.64 11.94 -2.41
CA LEU A 51 14.15 11.51 -3.71
C LEU A 51 13.52 12.34 -4.83
N SER A 52 14.31 12.78 -5.80
CA SER A 52 13.80 13.38 -7.04
C SER A 52 13.11 12.30 -7.91
N PHE A 53 12.35 12.72 -8.91
CA PHE A 53 11.73 11.77 -9.84
C PHE A 53 12.77 11.07 -10.71
N GLU A 54 13.87 11.73 -11.02
CA GLU A 54 15.01 11.18 -11.75
C GLU A 54 15.74 10.11 -10.90
N GLU A 55 15.91 10.38 -9.60
CA GLU A 55 16.48 9.39 -8.66
C GLU A 55 15.55 8.16 -8.53
N ILE A 56 14.23 8.37 -8.44
CA ILE A 56 13.25 7.28 -8.40
C ILE A 56 13.25 6.49 -9.71
N GLU A 57 13.28 7.14 -10.85
CA GLU A 57 13.37 6.50 -12.18
C GLU A 57 14.64 5.65 -12.29
N ARG A 58 15.80 6.21 -11.94
CA ARG A 58 17.10 5.51 -11.97
C ARG A 58 17.08 4.27 -11.09
N LEU A 59 16.64 4.39 -9.83
CA LEU A 59 16.51 3.26 -8.91
C LEU A 59 15.51 2.22 -9.44
N SER A 60 14.37 2.65 -9.99
CA SER A 60 13.35 1.74 -10.53
C SER A 60 13.85 0.95 -11.72
N SER A 61 14.71 1.54 -12.57
CA SER A 61 15.39 0.82 -13.66
C SER A 61 16.29 -0.30 -13.13
N ILE A 62 17.04 -0.02 -12.06
CA ILE A 62 17.89 -1.02 -11.41
C ILE A 62 17.04 -2.13 -10.78
N PHE A 63 15.93 -1.80 -10.12
CA PHE A 63 15.00 -2.77 -9.58
C PHE A 63 14.36 -3.63 -10.66
N ALA A 64 14.01 -3.05 -11.81
CA ALA A 64 13.48 -3.79 -12.96
C ALA A 64 14.51 -4.81 -13.49
N ALA A 65 15.79 -4.43 -13.56
CA ALA A 65 16.88 -5.35 -13.91
C ALA A 65 17.02 -6.52 -12.92
N LEU A 66 16.64 -6.32 -11.65
CA LEU A 66 16.66 -7.33 -10.59
C LEU A 66 15.37 -8.19 -10.55
N GLY A 67 14.42 -7.96 -11.44
CA GLY A 67 13.20 -8.76 -11.58
C GLY A 67 11.92 -8.15 -11.01
N VAL A 68 11.96 -6.86 -10.62
CA VAL A 68 10.73 -6.14 -10.27
C VAL A 68 9.88 -5.93 -11.52
N GLU A 69 8.63 -6.35 -11.45
CA GLU A 69 7.65 -6.21 -12.52
C GLU A 69 6.50 -5.28 -12.15
N LYS A 70 6.32 -5.02 -10.84
CA LYS A 70 5.20 -4.22 -10.32
C LYS A 70 5.70 -3.08 -9.45
N ILE A 71 5.18 -1.88 -9.73
CA ILE A 71 5.43 -0.69 -8.90
C ILE A 71 4.10 -0.23 -8.31
N ARG A 72 4.11 0.07 -7.01
CA ARG A 72 3.02 0.77 -6.35
C ARG A 72 3.51 2.08 -5.77
N LEU A 73 3.00 3.19 -6.32
CA LEU A 73 3.21 4.50 -5.77
C LEU A 73 2.31 4.72 -4.57
N THR A 74 2.88 5.24 -3.50
CA THR A 74 2.23 5.47 -2.21
C THR A 74 2.94 6.61 -1.48
N GLY A 75 2.75 6.74 -0.18
CA GLY A 75 3.38 7.74 0.66
C GLY A 75 2.53 8.00 1.88
N GLY A 76 2.48 9.24 2.35
CA GLY A 76 1.32 9.76 3.04
C GLY A 76 0.16 9.78 2.03
N GLU A 77 -0.03 10.90 1.34
CA GLU A 77 -0.92 10.95 0.17
C GLU A 77 -0.11 11.31 -1.09
N PRO A 78 0.08 10.37 -2.02
CA PRO A 78 0.97 10.59 -3.16
C PRO A 78 0.50 11.71 -4.09
N LEU A 79 -0.81 11.97 -4.20
CA LEU A 79 -1.37 13.02 -5.05
C LEU A 79 -1.08 14.46 -4.55
N ILE A 80 -0.54 14.61 -3.34
CA ILE A 80 -0.02 15.90 -2.86
C ILE A 80 1.31 16.25 -3.54
N ARG A 81 2.10 15.25 -3.95
CA ARG A 81 3.35 15.51 -4.63
C ARG A 81 3.07 16.03 -6.04
N LYS A 82 3.53 17.27 -6.31
CA LYS A 82 3.34 17.92 -7.60
C LYS A 82 3.95 17.06 -8.71
N ASP A 83 3.34 17.15 -9.90
CA ASP A 83 3.81 16.51 -11.13
C ASP A 83 3.94 14.98 -11.08
N LEU A 84 3.17 14.31 -10.18
CA LEU A 84 3.17 12.86 -10.08
C LEU A 84 2.90 12.13 -11.42
N PRO A 85 2.03 12.62 -12.32
CA PRO A 85 1.87 12.04 -13.65
C PRO A 85 3.18 11.92 -14.44
N SER A 86 4.11 12.88 -14.32
CA SER A 86 5.41 12.80 -15.00
C SER A 86 6.28 11.64 -14.48
N LEU A 87 6.21 11.36 -13.16
CA LEU A 87 6.87 10.18 -12.62
C LEU A 87 6.23 8.88 -13.16
N VAL A 88 4.91 8.80 -13.22
CA VAL A 88 4.21 7.64 -13.81
C VAL A 88 4.67 7.42 -15.24
N GLU A 89 4.72 8.47 -16.07
CA GLU A 89 5.19 8.39 -17.46
C GLU A 89 6.63 7.86 -17.55
N LYS A 90 7.54 8.33 -16.68
CA LYS A 90 8.92 7.84 -16.63
C LYS A 90 8.97 6.35 -16.29
N LEU A 91 8.20 5.92 -15.29
CA LEU A 91 8.19 4.53 -14.84
C LEU A 91 7.55 3.58 -15.86
N THR A 92 6.57 4.01 -16.63
CA THR A 92 5.93 3.17 -17.68
C THR A 92 6.85 2.90 -18.86
N LYS A 93 7.86 3.71 -19.06
CA LYS A 93 8.88 3.52 -20.13
C LYS A 93 9.97 2.54 -19.74
N LEU A 94 10.03 2.10 -18.49
CA LEU A 94 11.07 1.18 -18.01
C LEU A 94 10.82 -0.24 -18.49
N ASN A 95 11.83 -0.83 -19.13
CA ASN A 95 11.78 -2.22 -19.54
C ASN A 95 11.66 -3.16 -18.33
N GLY A 96 10.73 -4.10 -18.38
CA GLY A 96 10.48 -5.08 -17.31
C GLY A 96 9.34 -4.70 -16.36
N ILE A 97 8.98 -3.43 -16.26
CA ILE A 97 7.82 -2.99 -15.47
C ILE A 97 6.54 -3.26 -16.27
N LYS A 98 5.65 -4.07 -15.69
CA LYS A 98 4.39 -4.51 -16.33
C LYS A 98 3.15 -3.87 -15.71
N ASP A 99 3.25 -3.41 -14.46
CA ASP A 99 2.09 -2.99 -13.68
C ASP A 99 2.46 -1.84 -12.73
N ILE A 100 1.81 -0.69 -12.93
CA ILE A 100 1.95 0.48 -12.07
C ILE A 100 0.60 0.81 -11.45
N ALA A 101 0.57 0.85 -10.12
CA ALA A 101 -0.61 1.18 -9.34
C ALA A 101 -0.34 2.34 -8.39
N LEU A 102 -1.40 3.05 -8.03
CA LEU A 102 -1.38 4.10 -7.02
C LEU A 102 -2.25 3.70 -5.83
N THR A 103 -1.80 3.96 -4.60
CA THR A 103 -2.64 3.90 -3.39
C THR A 103 -2.90 5.32 -2.93
N THR A 104 -4.16 5.71 -2.75
CA THR A 104 -4.60 7.07 -2.44
C THR A 104 -5.86 7.09 -1.58
N ASN A 105 -6.09 8.19 -0.84
CA ASN A 105 -7.37 8.43 -0.18
C ASN A 105 -8.48 8.89 -1.15
N GLY A 106 -8.16 9.10 -2.41
CA GLY A 106 -9.12 9.38 -3.48
C GLY A 106 -9.57 10.82 -3.64
N VAL A 107 -9.41 11.68 -2.63
CA VAL A 107 -9.96 13.06 -2.64
C VAL A 107 -9.43 13.91 -3.80
N LEU A 108 -8.18 13.71 -4.20
CA LEU A 108 -7.54 14.48 -5.26
C LEU A 108 -7.66 13.83 -6.65
N LEU A 109 -8.22 12.63 -6.76
CA LEU A 109 -8.40 11.93 -8.05
C LEU A 109 -9.19 12.73 -9.10
N PRO A 110 -10.24 13.50 -8.76
CA PRO A 110 -10.95 14.30 -9.77
C PRO A 110 -10.03 15.24 -10.57
N LYS A 111 -8.96 15.72 -9.92
CA LYS A 111 -7.97 16.58 -10.56
C LYS A 111 -6.95 15.83 -11.42
N TYR A 112 -6.62 14.58 -11.06
CA TYR A 112 -5.44 13.90 -11.62
C TYR A 112 -5.76 12.64 -12.42
N ALA A 113 -6.96 12.04 -12.30
CA ALA A 113 -7.26 10.72 -12.86
C ALA A 113 -6.99 10.62 -14.37
N LYS A 114 -7.41 11.62 -15.15
CA LYS A 114 -7.17 11.66 -16.59
C LYS A 114 -5.68 11.71 -16.93
N GLN A 115 -4.92 12.62 -16.32
CA GLN A 115 -3.48 12.76 -16.55
C GLN A 115 -2.70 11.52 -16.12
N LEU A 116 -3.09 10.89 -15.01
CA LEU A 116 -2.49 9.62 -14.54
C LEU A 116 -2.73 8.48 -15.53
N LYS A 117 -3.95 8.39 -16.09
CA LYS A 117 -4.27 7.39 -17.12
C LYS A 117 -3.47 7.63 -18.40
N GLU A 118 -3.40 8.87 -18.87
CA GLU A 118 -2.61 9.25 -20.04
C GLU A 118 -1.11 8.98 -19.85
N ALA A 119 -0.59 9.14 -18.63
CA ALA A 119 0.76 8.79 -18.25
C ALA A 119 1.02 7.26 -18.17
N GLY A 120 -0.04 6.43 -18.28
CA GLY A 120 0.05 4.96 -18.31
C GLY A 120 -0.24 4.26 -16.99
N LEU A 121 -0.80 4.96 -15.97
CA LEU A 121 -1.27 4.29 -14.76
C LEU A 121 -2.37 3.29 -15.09
N GLN A 122 -2.28 2.05 -14.57
CA GLN A 122 -3.28 1.03 -14.85
C GLN A 122 -4.44 1.04 -13.85
N ARG A 123 -4.16 1.28 -12.56
CA ARG A 123 -5.19 1.21 -11.53
C ARG A 123 -4.87 2.04 -10.28
N VAL A 124 -5.92 2.31 -9.52
CA VAL A 124 -5.86 2.95 -8.21
C VAL A 124 -6.44 2.04 -7.13
N ASN A 125 -5.80 2.02 -5.96
CA ASN A 125 -6.37 1.46 -4.75
C ASN A 125 -6.81 2.65 -3.88
N ILE A 126 -8.10 2.78 -3.64
CA ILE A 126 -8.68 3.90 -2.89
C ILE A 126 -8.99 3.43 -1.49
N SER A 127 -8.49 4.15 -0.48
CA SER A 127 -8.78 3.87 0.93
C SER A 127 -10.12 4.50 1.31
N LEU A 128 -11.07 3.66 1.76
CA LEU A 128 -12.38 4.09 2.23
C LEU A 128 -12.84 3.17 3.37
N ASP A 129 -12.83 3.67 4.60
CA ASP A 129 -13.03 2.87 5.80
C ASP A 129 -14.46 2.92 6.36
N SER A 130 -15.34 3.74 5.79
CA SER A 130 -16.76 3.86 6.14
C SER A 130 -17.52 4.57 5.03
N LEU A 131 -18.83 4.31 4.94
CA LEU A 131 -19.79 5.04 4.10
C LEU A 131 -20.61 6.08 4.90
N ASP A 132 -20.52 6.04 6.22
CA ASP A 132 -21.07 7.05 7.11
C ASP A 132 -20.14 8.26 7.19
N ASP A 133 -20.65 9.46 6.90
CA ASP A 133 -19.87 10.70 6.86
C ASP A 133 -19.24 11.06 8.20
N ALA A 134 -19.97 10.87 9.30
CA ALA A 134 -19.49 11.22 10.63
C ALA A 134 -18.38 10.26 11.09
N LEU A 135 -18.59 8.96 10.90
CA LEU A 135 -17.60 7.94 11.21
C LEU A 135 -16.36 8.08 10.33
N PHE A 136 -16.52 8.24 9.01
CA PHE A 136 -15.39 8.45 8.11
C PHE A 136 -14.62 9.71 8.45
N GLY A 137 -15.31 10.82 8.74
CA GLY A 137 -14.71 12.07 9.20
C GLY A 137 -13.89 11.92 10.48
N LYS A 138 -14.41 11.15 11.44
CA LYS A 138 -13.70 10.79 12.68
C LYS A 138 -12.45 9.94 12.39
N ILE A 139 -12.55 8.92 11.53
CA ILE A 139 -11.43 8.04 11.18
C ILE A 139 -10.32 8.82 10.48
N ASN A 140 -10.66 9.67 9.50
CA ASN A 140 -9.68 10.43 8.73
C ASN A 140 -9.10 11.64 9.48
N GLY A 141 -9.62 11.99 10.66
CA GLY A 141 -9.12 13.04 11.54
C GLY A 141 -9.15 14.46 10.94
N ARG A 142 -9.91 14.68 9.86
CA ARG A 142 -10.08 15.96 9.16
C ARG A 142 -11.53 16.32 8.92
N ASN A 143 -12.46 15.52 9.43
CA ASN A 143 -13.90 15.68 9.23
C ASN A 143 -14.29 15.76 7.74
N VAL A 144 -13.55 15.10 6.87
CA VAL A 144 -13.89 14.99 5.46
C VAL A 144 -14.93 13.88 5.30
N GLY A 145 -16.07 14.21 4.70
CA GLY A 145 -17.12 13.23 4.40
C GLY A 145 -16.76 12.30 3.24
N VAL A 146 -17.64 11.37 2.94
CA VAL A 146 -17.44 10.32 1.91
C VAL A 146 -17.59 10.86 0.49
N ALA A 147 -18.38 11.92 0.29
CA ALA A 147 -18.68 12.45 -1.03
C ALA A 147 -17.44 12.82 -1.89
N PRO A 148 -16.35 13.45 -1.36
CA PRO A 148 -15.14 13.70 -2.13
C PRO A 148 -14.47 12.41 -2.62
N VAL A 149 -14.48 11.34 -1.81
CA VAL A 149 -13.91 10.04 -2.19
C VAL A 149 -14.73 9.37 -3.27
N LYS A 150 -16.07 9.39 -3.17
CA LYS A 150 -16.98 8.89 -4.22
C LYS A 150 -16.75 9.61 -5.55
N LYS A 151 -16.59 10.94 -5.54
CA LYS A 151 -16.20 11.71 -6.74
C LYS A 151 -14.85 11.24 -7.30
N GLY A 152 -13.92 10.88 -6.43
CA GLY A 152 -12.62 10.30 -6.82
C GLY A 152 -12.76 8.94 -7.49
N ILE A 153 -13.64 8.07 -6.97
CA ILE A 153 -13.96 6.76 -7.56
C ILE A 153 -14.54 6.95 -8.96
N GLU A 154 -15.54 7.82 -9.08
CA GLU A 154 -16.17 8.15 -10.36
C GLU A 154 -15.16 8.69 -11.38
N ALA A 155 -14.32 9.65 -10.98
CA ALA A 155 -13.29 10.22 -11.86
C ALA A 155 -12.28 9.17 -12.34
N ALA A 156 -11.89 8.23 -11.48
CA ALA A 156 -11.00 7.13 -11.84
C ALA A 156 -11.67 6.15 -12.83
N LYS A 157 -12.93 5.78 -12.60
CA LYS A 157 -13.74 4.94 -13.51
C LYS A 157 -13.88 5.63 -14.88
N ASN A 158 -14.25 6.90 -14.90
CA ASN A 158 -14.44 7.69 -16.14
C ASN A 158 -13.14 7.88 -16.93
N ALA A 159 -12.01 7.91 -16.25
CA ALA A 159 -10.68 7.92 -16.90
C ALA A 159 -10.24 6.53 -17.40
N GLY A 160 -11.00 5.47 -17.14
CA GLY A 160 -10.64 4.10 -17.52
C GLY A 160 -9.52 3.48 -16.67
N LEU A 161 -9.35 3.94 -15.42
CA LEU A 161 -8.47 3.29 -14.46
C LEU A 161 -9.19 2.12 -13.79
N GLY A 162 -8.48 1.03 -13.55
CA GLY A 162 -8.97 -0.01 -12.65
C GLY A 162 -9.08 0.54 -11.21
N VAL A 163 -10.20 0.28 -10.54
CA VAL A 163 -10.43 0.77 -9.17
C VAL A 163 -10.60 -0.40 -8.21
N LYS A 164 -9.90 -0.33 -7.09
CA LYS A 164 -10.06 -1.25 -5.96
C LYS A 164 -10.26 -0.43 -4.69
N ILE A 165 -11.17 -0.85 -3.83
CA ILE A 165 -11.40 -0.21 -2.53
C ILE A 165 -10.67 -1.02 -1.46
N ASN A 166 -9.89 -0.34 -0.64
CA ASN A 166 -9.26 -0.89 0.55
C ASN A 166 -9.97 -0.34 1.79
N MET A 167 -10.37 -1.23 2.68
CA MET A 167 -10.98 -0.89 3.96
C MET A 167 -10.18 -1.54 5.08
N VAL A 168 -9.58 -0.72 5.95
CA VAL A 168 -8.96 -1.19 7.20
C VAL A 168 -10.06 -1.38 8.22
N LEU A 169 -10.18 -2.59 8.76
CA LEU A 169 -11.17 -2.93 9.78
C LEU A 169 -10.57 -2.94 11.17
N LYS A 170 -11.13 -2.11 12.05
CA LYS A 170 -10.82 -2.07 13.46
C LYS A 170 -12.08 -2.41 14.25
N LYS A 171 -12.04 -3.50 15.00
CA LYS A 171 -13.15 -4.00 15.82
C LYS A 171 -13.64 -2.95 16.83
N GLY A 172 -14.94 -2.75 16.90
CA GLY A 172 -15.59 -1.73 17.73
C GLY A 172 -15.46 -0.29 17.20
N LEU A 173 -14.90 -0.09 15.98
CA LEU A 173 -14.84 1.22 15.35
C LEU A 173 -15.69 1.28 14.06
N ASN A 174 -15.43 0.39 13.10
CA ASN A 174 -16.09 0.40 11.79
C ASN A 174 -16.51 -1.00 11.30
N ASP A 175 -16.63 -1.95 12.19
CA ASP A 175 -17.09 -3.31 11.89
C ASP A 175 -18.55 -3.35 11.42
N GLN A 176 -19.40 -2.40 11.85
CA GLN A 176 -20.77 -2.22 11.34
C GLN A 176 -20.82 -1.83 9.85
N GLU A 177 -19.71 -1.34 9.29
CA GLU A 177 -19.62 -0.91 7.88
C GLU A 177 -19.29 -2.06 6.91
N ILE A 178 -19.05 -3.28 7.41
CA ILE A 178 -18.70 -4.44 6.57
C ILE A 178 -19.76 -4.71 5.51
N LEU A 179 -21.01 -4.88 5.93
CA LEU A 179 -22.12 -5.19 5.00
C LEU A 179 -22.49 -3.98 4.11
N PRO A 180 -22.63 -2.76 4.62
CA PRO A 180 -22.84 -1.58 3.79
C PRO A 180 -21.76 -1.39 2.72
N MET A 181 -20.49 -1.52 3.09
CA MET A 181 -19.35 -1.38 2.16
C MET A 181 -19.34 -2.50 1.11
N ALA A 182 -19.62 -3.74 1.51
CA ALA A 182 -19.71 -4.86 0.59
C ALA A 182 -20.84 -4.65 -0.44
N GLN A 183 -22.02 -4.20 0.02
CA GLN A 183 -23.14 -3.88 -0.86
C GLN A 183 -22.83 -2.72 -1.81
N PHE A 184 -22.22 -1.65 -1.30
CA PHE A 184 -21.79 -0.51 -2.13
C PHE A 184 -20.81 -0.95 -3.23
N CYS A 185 -19.73 -1.65 -2.86
CA CYS A 185 -18.74 -2.09 -3.83
C CYS A 185 -19.31 -3.07 -4.85
N LYS A 186 -20.22 -3.96 -4.42
CA LYS A 186 -20.91 -4.89 -5.30
C LYS A 186 -21.76 -4.14 -6.33
N ASN A 187 -22.56 -3.16 -5.90
CA ASN A 187 -23.42 -2.36 -6.79
C ASN A 187 -22.62 -1.50 -7.78
N GLU A 188 -21.45 -1.02 -7.35
CA GLU A 188 -20.54 -0.20 -8.17
C GLU A 188 -19.58 -1.04 -9.04
N GLU A 189 -19.67 -2.36 -8.99
CA GLU A 189 -18.76 -3.31 -9.65
C GLU A 189 -17.28 -3.09 -9.28
N LEU A 190 -17.00 -2.83 -8.00
CA LEU A 190 -15.67 -2.56 -7.45
C LEU A 190 -15.14 -3.76 -6.67
N GLU A 191 -13.86 -4.07 -6.82
CA GLU A 191 -13.17 -5.01 -5.94
C GLU A 191 -12.98 -4.37 -4.56
N LEU A 192 -13.60 -4.97 -3.53
CA LEU A 192 -13.40 -4.59 -2.14
C LEU A 192 -12.31 -5.46 -1.50
N ARG A 193 -11.42 -4.85 -0.72
CA ARG A 193 -10.43 -5.54 0.10
C ARG A 193 -10.54 -5.12 1.54
N PHE A 194 -10.93 -6.04 2.38
CA PHE A 194 -10.85 -5.90 3.83
C PHE A 194 -9.42 -6.16 4.29
N ILE A 195 -8.89 -5.25 5.10
CA ILE A 195 -7.54 -5.32 5.63
C ILE A 195 -7.64 -5.41 7.14
N GLU A 196 -7.07 -6.47 7.71
CA GLU A 196 -6.96 -6.59 9.17
C GLU A 196 -6.13 -5.45 9.74
N TYR A 197 -6.58 -4.87 10.86
CA TYR A 197 -5.85 -3.82 11.57
C TYR A 197 -4.49 -4.32 12.04
N MET A 198 -3.43 -3.67 11.61
CA MET A 198 -2.05 -4.10 11.81
C MET A 198 -1.30 -3.18 12.75
N ASP A 199 -0.31 -3.74 13.44
CA ASP A 199 0.63 -3.06 14.33
C ASP A 199 1.76 -2.32 13.58
N VAL A 200 1.42 -1.54 12.55
CA VAL A 200 2.38 -0.75 11.77
C VAL A 200 2.61 0.60 12.44
N GLY A 201 3.88 0.97 12.58
CA GLY A 201 4.25 2.18 13.32
C GLY A 201 4.18 2.01 14.83
N SER A 202 4.56 3.06 15.54
CA SER A 202 4.59 3.10 17.00
C SER A 202 3.42 3.89 17.58
N THR A 203 2.67 4.59 16.72
CA THR A 203 1.72 5.65 17.11
C THR A 203 0.26 5.23 17.03
N ASN A 204 -0.05 4.06 16.45
CA ASN A 204 -1.41 3.65 16.15
C ASN A 204 -2.20 2.99 17.32
N GLY A 205 -1.54 2.76 18.46
CA GLY A 205 -2.19 2.17 19.64
C GLY A 205 -2.76 0.76 19.42
N TRP A 206 -2.15 -0.03 18.55
CA TRP A 206 -2.62 -1.35 18.16
C TRP A 206 -2.70 -2.33 19.34
N LYS A 207 -3.80 -3.10 19.38
CA LYS A 207 -4.03 -4.21 20.29
C LYS A 207 -4.65 -5.37 19.53
N MET A 208 -4.35 -6.60 19.94
CA MET A 208 -4.85 -7.81 19.29
C MET A 208 -6.38 -7.94 19.37
N ASP A 209 -7.00 -7.52 20.46
CA ASP A 209 -8.45 -7.55 20.68
C ASP A 209 -9.23 -6.61 19.72
N GLN A 210 -8.55 -5.66 19.09
CA GLN A 210 -9.12 -4.74 18.10
C GLN A 210 -9.02 -5.27 16.65
N VAL A 211 -8.42 -6.43 16.46
CA VAL A 211 -8.31 -7.05 15.14
C VAL A 211 -9.62 -7.77 14.80
N MET A 212 -10.18 -7.41 13.66
CA MET A 212 -11.27 -8.15 13.02
C MET A 212 -10.67 -9.16 12.07
N THR A 213 -10.77 -10.44 12.40
CA THR A 213 -10.15 -11.51 11.60
C THR A 213 -10.93 -11.78 10.32
N LYS A 214 -10.25 -12.30 9.29
CA LYS A 214 -10.91 -12.78 8.06
C LYS A 214 -12.08 -13.69 8.37
N LYS A 215 -11.96 -14.61 9.36
CA LYS A 215 -13.02 -15.54 9.73
C LYS A 215 -14.26 -14.79 10.19
N GLU A 216 -14.11 -13.82 11.08
CA GLU A 216 -15.24 -13.00 11.58
C GLU A 216 -15.90 -12.22 10.44
N ILE A 217 -15.10 -11.55 9.59
CA ILE A 217 -15.60 -10.78 8.44
C ILE A 217 -16.34 -11.71 7.44
N TYR A 218 -15.76 -12.86 7.14
CA TYR A 218 -16.34 -13.84 6.23
C TYR A 218 -17.69 -14.38 6.73
N GLU A 219 -17.80 -14.70 8.03
CA GLU A 219 -19.06 -15.16 8.62
C GLU A 219 -20.14 -14.07 8.59
N MET A 220 -19.79 -12.79 8.75
CA MET A 220 -20.76 -11.69 8.57
C MET A 220 -21.23 -11.60 7.11
N LEU A 221 -20.32 -11.66 6.15
CA LEU A 221 -20.67 -11.59 4.74
C LEU A 221 -21.55 -12.77 4.30
N LYS A 222 -21.31 -13.97 4.82
CA LYS A 222 -22.11 -15.17 4.53
C LYS A 222 -23.58 -15.07 4.94
N GLN A 223 -23.92 -14.15 5.84
CA GLN A 223 -25.32 -13.93 6.22
C GLN A 223 -26.16 -13.35 5.06
N GLN A 224 -25.50 -12.68 4.10
CA GLN A 224 -26.17 -12.01 2.98
C GLN A 224 -25.71 -12.49 1.61
N TYR A 225 -24.54 -13.13 1.50
CA TYR A 225 -23.92 -13.48 0.22
C TYR A 225 -23.41 -14.91 0.20
N GLU A 226 -23.64 -15.62 -0.90
CA GLU A 226 -22.90 -16.83 -1.21
C GLU A 226 -21.55 -16.45 -1.82
N LEU A 227 -20.44 -16.91 -1.21
CA LEU A 227 -19.09 -16.59 -1.61
C LEU A 227 -18.32 -17.85 -2.02
N GLU A 228 -17.75 -17.82 -3.21
CA GLU A 228 -16.92 -18.90 -3.77
C GLU A 228 -15.44 -18.50 -3.74
N PRO A 229 -14.52 -19.31 -3.18
CA PRO A 229 -13.10 -18.99 -3.20
C PRO A 229 -12.57 -18.99 -4.63
N ILE A 230 -11.71 -18.00 -4.94
CA ILE A 230 -10.99 -17.94 -6.23
C ILE A 230 -9.49 -17.94 -5.97
N GLY A 231 -8.73 -18.53 -6.90
CA GLY A 231 -7.28 -18.63 -6.82
C GLY A 231 -6.59 -17.28 -6.88
N SER A 232 -5.30 -17.27 -6.56
CA SER A 232 -4.43 -16.11 -6.73
C SER A 232 -4.12 -15.89 -8.21
N ASP A 233 -4.14 -14.65 -8.69
CA ASP A 233 -3.80 -14.30 -10.07
C ASP A 233 -2.30 -14.43 -10.35
N TYR A 234 -1.47 -14.31 -9.29
CA TYR A 234 -0.01 -14.36 -9.40
C TYR A 234 0.66 -14.75 -8.08
N TYR A 235 1.88 -15.25 -8.17
CA TYR A 235 2.68 -15.56 -6.97
C TYR A 235 2.97 -14.30 -6.14
N GLY A 236 2.70 -14.37 -4.83
CA GLY A 236 2.89 -13.25 -3.89
C GLY A 236 1.67 -12.32 -3.77
N GLU A 237 0.55 -12.65 -4.41
CA GLU A 237 -0.71 -11.94 -4.15
C GLU A 237 -1.12 -12.10 -2.69
N VAL A 238 -1.43 -10.96 -2.03
CA VAL A 238 -1.71 -10.95 -0.58
C VAL A 238 -3.19 -11.11 -0.25
N ALA A 239 -4.08 -10.73 -1.16
CA ALA A 239 -5.51 -10.81 -0.94
C ALA A 239 -6.01 -12.22 -1.21
N LYS A 240 -6.63 -12.87 -0.23
CA LYS A 240 -7.41 -14.09 -0.42
C LYS A 240 -8.78 -13.70 -0.95
N LYS A 241 -9.08 -14.09 -2.18
CA LYS A 241 -10.25 -13.60 -2.92
C LYS A 241 -11.40 -14.58 -2.91
N TYR A 242 -12.62 -14.03 -2.86
CA TYR A 242 -13.87 -14.75 -2.99
C TYR A 242 -14.78 -14.00 -3.95
N ARG A 243 -15.39 -14.72 -4.86
CA ARG A 243 -16.35 -14.18 -5.81
C ARG A 243 -17.77 -14.29 -5.23
N TYR A 244 -18.59 -13.29 -5.45
CA TYR A 244 -20.03 -13.41 -5.23
C TYR A 244 -20.59 -14.39 -6.25
N LYS A 245 -21.29 -15.43 -5.79
CA LYS A 245 -21.81 -16.51 -6.65
C LYS A 245 -22.68 -15.95 -7.79
N GLY A 246 -22.36 -16.37 -8.99
CA GLY A 246 -23.06 -15.89 -10.20
C GLY A 246 -22.63 -14.50 -10.68
N GLU A 247 -21.67 -13.84 -10.05
CA GLU A 247 -21.23 -12.48 -10.42
C GLU A 247 -19.76 -12.41 -10.81
N LYS A 248 -19.38 -11.30 -11.45
CA LYS A 248 -17.97 -11.04 -11.80
C LYS A 248 -17.19 -10.36 -10.66
N VAL A 249 -17.91 -9.68 -9.76
CA VAL A 249 -17.33 -8.92 -8.64
C VAL A 249 -16.84 -9.88 -7.56
N HIS A 250 -15.76 -9.50 -6.90
CA HIS A 250 -15.19 -10.29 -5.82
C HIS A 250 -14.76 -9.42 -4.64
N VAL A 251 -14.65 -10.05 -3.48
CA VAL A 251 -14.13 -9.48 -2.25
C VAL A 251 -12.83 -10.17 -1.89
N GLY A 252 -11.87 -9.39 -1.37
CA GLY A 252 -10.58 -9.88 -0.94
C GLY A 252 -10.32 -9.63 0.55
N PHE A 253 -9.48 -10.47 1.15
CA PHE A 253 -9.06 -10.34 2.54
C PHE A 253 -7.53 -10.27 2.61
N ILE A 254 -7.00 -9.23 3.25
CA ILE A 254 -5.58 -9.07 3.53
C ILE A 254 -5.35 -9.43 5.00
N THR A 255 -4.88 -10.64 5.24
CA THR A 255 -4.87 -11.35 6.53
C THR A 255 -3.48 -11.34 7.17
N SER A 256 -2.89 -10.15 7.35
CA SER A 256 -1.50 -10.08 7.87
C SER A 256 -1.36 -10.41 9.35
N VAL A 257 -2.48 -10.55 10.09
CA VAL A 257 -2.51 -10.86 11.52
C VAL A 257 -2.98 -12.28 11.76
N SER A 258 -4.16 -12.66 11.23
CA SER A 258 -4.76 -13.97 11.50
C SER A 258 -4.19 -15.11 10.65
N GLU A 259 -3.81 -14.81 9.40
CA GLU A 259 -3.29 -15.80 8.45
C GLU A 259 -2.14 -15.18 7.64
N SER A 260 -0.91 -15.32 8.13
CA SER A 260 0.25 -14.67 7.55
C SER A 260 0.53 -15.12 6.10
N PHE A 261 1.17 -14.23 5.34
CA PHE A 261 1.62 -14.48 3.96
C PHE A 261 3.13 -14.17 3.79
N CYS A 262 3.92 -14.32 4.85
CA CYS A 262 5.36 -14.07 4.81
C CYS A 262 6.10 -15.00 3.86
N SER A 263 5.66 -16.26 3.76
CA SER A 263 6.28 -17.29 2.91
C SER A 263 6.29 -16.96 1.41
N THR A 264 5.36 -16.14 0.93
CA THR A 264 5.25 -15.74 -0.48
C THR A 264 5.51 -14.27 -0.72
N CYS A 265 6.06 -13.55 0.26
CA CYS A 265 6.22 -12.10 0.18
C CYS A 265 7.33 -11.66 -0.78
N THR A 266 6.95 -10.99 -1.87
CA THR A 266 7.82 -10.51 -2.96
C THR A 266 8.16 -9.02 -2.90
N ARG A 267 7.80 -8.34 -1.79
CA ARG A 267 7.75 -6.87 -1.71
C ARG A 267 8.98 -6.26 -1.07
N LEU A 268 9.52 -5.24 -1.74
CA LEU A 268 10.48 -4.28 -1.21
C LEU A 268 9.83 -2.90 -1.13
N ARG A 269 10.27 -2.05 -0.21
CA ARG A 269 9.77 -0.70 -0.03
C ARG A 269 10.89 0.31 -0.13
N LEU A 270 10.65 1.39 -0.84
CA LEU A 270 11.52 2.56 -0.93
C LEU A 270 10.79 3.74 -0.29
N SER A 271 11.32 4.26 0.81
CA SER A 271 10.76 5.43 1.48
C SER A 271 11.00 6.72 0.69
N ALA A 272 10.26 7.76 1.02
CA ALA A 272 10.33 9.05 0.33
C ALA A 272 11.72 9.69 0.38
N ASN A 273 12.51 9.41 1.42
CA ASN A 273 13.89 9.88 1.57
C ASN A 273 14.95 8.81 1.23
N GLY A 274 14.58 7.74 0.51
CA GLY A 274 15.51 6.79 -0.05
C GLY A 274 16.07 5.76 0.91
N ASN A 275 15.28 5.29 1.89
CA ASN A 275 15.62 4.10 2.65
C ASN A 275 14.87 2.88 2.09
N LEU A 276 15.56 1.74 2.01
CA LEU A 276 14.98 0.45 1.61
C LEU A 276 14.55 -0.35 2.84
N TYR A 277 13.34 -0.90 2.78
CA TYR A 277 12.77 -1.76 3.82
C TYR A 277 12.30 -3.08 3.22
N THR A 278 12.84 -4.18 3.71
CA THR A 278 12.51 -5.54 3.24
C THR A 278 11.21 -6.07 3.83
N CYS A 279 10.72 -5.46 4.90
CA CYS A 279 9.44 -5.77 5.55
C CYS A 279 8.71 -4.49 5.97
N LEU A 280 7.36 -4.52 5.98
CA LEU A 280 6.53 -3.41 6.47
C LEU A 280 6.77 -3.10 7.96
N PHE A 281 7.13 -4.12 8.71
CA PHE A 281 7.29 -4.05 10.17
C PHE A 281 8.75 -3.83 10.62
N ASN A 282 9.69 -3.60 9.70
CA ASN A 282 11.08 -3.32 10.06
C ASN A 282 11.24 -1.89 10.57
N GLY A 283 12.04 -1.75 11.63
CA GLY A 283 12.40 -0.45 12.22
C GLY A 283 13.64 0.19 11.60
N ASN A 284 14.47 -0.59 10.90
CA ASN A 284 15.71 -0.12 10.31
C ASN A 284 15.65 -0.25 8.79
N GLY A 285 15.92 0.86 8.10
CA GLY A 285 16.06 0.91 6.64
C GLY A 285 17.52 0.94 6.21
N TYR A 286 17.77 0.58 4.96
CA TYR A 286 19.06 0.71 4.31
C TYR A 286 19.10 1.99 3.47
N ASN A 287 19.95 2.94 3.80
CA ASN A 287 20.02 4.22 3.10
C ASN A 287 20.66 4.04 1.71
N ILE A 288 19.87 4.11 0.66
CA ILE A 288 20.35 4.07 -0.72
C ILE A 288 20.50 5.47 -1.33
N ARG A 289 19.79 6.47 -0.79
CA ARG A 289 19.86 7.85 -1.29
C ARG A 289 21.27 8.42 -1.18
N ASP A 290 21.86 8.33 -0.01
CA ASP A 290 23.17 8.93 0.23
C ASP A 290 24.24 8.24 -0.61
N PHE A 291 24.14 6.91 -0.76
CA PHE A 291 25.04 6.14 -1.65
C PHE A 291 24.88 6.58 -3.12
N LEU A 292 23.64 6.74 -3.59
CA LEU A 292 23.34 7.25 -4.93
C LEU A 292 23.87 8.68 -5.14
N ARG A 293 23.69 9.57 -4.15
CA ARG A 293 24.10 10.98 -4.23
C ARG A 293 25.60 11.19 -4.10
N GLN A 294 26.33 10.24 -3.52
CA GLN A 294 27.78 10.19 -3.50
C GLN A 294 28.41 9.78 -4.84
N GLY A 295 27.58 9.52 -5.87
CA GLY A 295 28.04 9.21 -7.21
C GLY A 295 28.16 7.71 -7.51
N ALA A 296 27.55 6.84 -6.72
CA ALA A 296 27.53 5.41 -6.99
C ALA A 296 27.03 5.11 -8.42
N THR A 297 27.73 4.21 -9.08
CA THR A 297 27.36 3.69 -10.41
C THR A 297 26.12 2.79 -10.32
N ASP A 298 25.48 2.53 -11.46
CA ASP A 298 24.34 1.60 -11.49
C ASP A 298 24.72 0.18 -11.11
N VAL A 299 25.96 -0.24 -11.39
CA VAL A 299 26.48 -1.55 -11.00
C VAL A 299 26.62 -1.64 -9.48
N GLU A 300 27.19 -0.65 -8.84
CA GLU A 300 27.35 -0.61 -7.38
C GLU A 300 25.99 -0.57 -6.66
N LEU A 301 25.05 0.22 -7.18
CA LEU A 301 23.67 0.26 -6.66
C LEU A 301 22.96 -1.08 -6.81
N LEU A 302 23.13 -1.74 -7.96
CA LEU A 302 22.57 -3.06 -8.22
C LEU A 302 23.12 -4.11 -7.26
N GLU A 303 24.44 -4.17 -7.06
CA GLU A 303 25.10 -5.08 -6.13
C GLU A 303 24.67 -4.83 -4.67
N TYR A 304 24.54 -3.56 -4.28
CA TYR A 304 24.06 -3.20 -2.95
C TYR A 304 22.62 -3.68 -2.70
N ILE A 305 21.70 -3.44 -3.65
CA ILE A 305 20.30 -3.90 -3.56
C ILE A 305 20.23 -5.43 -3.56
N GLN A 306 21.03 -6.10 -4.40
CA GLN A 306 21.12 -7.58 -4.42
C GLN A 306 21.53 -8.13 -3.07
N THR A 307 22.53 -7.51 -2.45
CA THR A 307 23.05 -7.92 -1.13
C THR A 307 21.97 -7.79 -0.06
N ILE A 308 21.24 -6.66 -0.05
CA ILE A 308 20.12 -6.46 0.87
C ILE A 308 19.06 -7.55 0.70
N TRP A 309 18.62 -7.80 -0.56
CA TRP A 309 17.56 -8.77 -0.80
C TRP A 309 18.00 -10.21 -0.49
N ARG A 310 19.18 -10.63 -0.94
CA ARG A 310 19.72 -11.98 -0.69
C ARG A 310 19.86 -12.30 0.78
N ASN A 311 20.15 -11.30 1.61
CA ASN A 311 20.27 -11.46 3.07
C ASN A 311 18.95 -11.39 3.82
N ARG A 312 17.83 -11.09 3.14
CA ARG A 312 16.50 -11.00 3.74
C ARG A 312 16.02 -12.34 4.29
N GLN A 313 15.53 -12.30 5.52
CA GLN A 313 14.92 -13.44 6.20
C GLN A 313 13.65 -13.07 7.01
N ASP A 314 13.11 -11.88 6.78
CA ASP A 314 11.96 -11.34 7.53
C ASP A 314 10.73 -12.26 7.45
N ARG A 315 10.15 -12.56 8.63
CA ARG A 315 8.92 -13.34 8.79
C ARG A 315 8.04 -12.78 9.89
N TYR A 316 8.06 -11.49 10.12
CA TYR A 316 7.42 -10.86 11.28
C TYR A 316 5.96 -11.28 11.49
N SER A 317 5.13 -11.34 10.44
CA SER A 317 3.72 -11.74 10.60
C SER A 317 3.55 -13.20 11.06
N ASP A 318 4.52 -14.08 10.77
CA ASP A 318 4.56 -15.46 11.28
C ASP A 318 4.97 -15.51 12.77
N GLU A 319 5.77 -14.53 13.21
CA GLU A 319 6.41 -14.45 14.53
C GLU A 319 5.69 -13.47 15.48
N ARG A 320 4.61 -12.83 15.01
CA ARG A 320 3.90 -11.81 15.78
C ARG A 320 3.25 -12.39 17.03
N THR A 321 3.55 -11.76 18.16
CA THR A 321 2.86 -11.90 19.44
C THR A 321 2.53 -10.50 19.97
N GLU A 322 1.73 -10.35 21.01
CA GLU A 322 1.49 -9.07 21.65
C GLU A 322 2.79 -8.47 22.20
N GLU A 323 3.67 -9.29 22.75
CA GLU A 323 4.96 -8.88 23.28
C GLU A 323 5.89 -8.37 22.17
N THR A 324 6.03 -9.11 21.06
CA THR A 324 6.85 -8.66 19.91
C THR A 324 6.27 -7.42 19.23
N ALA A 325 4.95 -7.28 19.21
CA ALA A 325 4.29 -6.10 18.71
C ALA A 325 4.55 -4.84 19.57
N ALA A 326 4.66 -4.99 20.89
CA ALA A 326 4.92 -3.90 21.82
C ALA A 326 6.39 -3.48 21.87
N SER A 327 7.33 -4.42 21.81
CA SER A 327 8.76 -4.18 22.04
C SER A 327 9.55 -3.77 20.79
N ARG A 328 9.07 -4.06 19.59
CA ARG A 328 9.81 -3.86 18.36
C ARG A 328 9.79 -2.40 17.90
N LYS A 329 10.98 -1.87 17.55
CA LYS A 329 11.09 -0.58 16.85
C LYS A 329 10.41 -0.69 15.48
N LYS A 330 9.54 0.25 15.16
CA LYS A 330 8.75 0.28 13.93
C LYS A 330 8.91 1.63 13.23
N VAL A 331 8.74 1.63 11.92
CA VAL A 331 8.67 2.83 11.10
C VAL A 331 7.21 3.14 10.81
N GLU A 332 6.85 4.40 10.83
CA GLU A 332 5.48 4.84 10.59
C GLU A 332 5.03 4.52 9.16
N MET A 333 3.77 4.09 9.01
CA MET A 333 3.23 3.69 7.71
C MET A 333 3.26 4.83 6.69
N SER A 334 3.01 6.05 7.12
CA SER A 334 3.05 7.25 6.27
C SER A 334 4.40 7.50 5.63
N TYR A 335 5.47 7.02 6.25
CA TYR A 335 6.84 7.21 5.80
C TYR A 335 7.27 6.17 4.74
N ILE A 336 6.85 4.92 4.91
CA ILE A 336 7.25 3.81 4.02
C ILE A 336 6.14 3.34 3.07
N GLY A 337 4.96 3.90 3.20
CA GLY A 337 3.79 3.57 2.41
C GLY A 337 3.16 2.21 2.75
N GLY A 338 1.87 2.18 2.88
CA GLY A 338 1.05 0.98 3.16
C GLY A 338 0.60 0.23 1.91
#